data_676cce0c56c4e74021ced55bce6da454
#
_entry.id   676cce0c56c4e74021ced55bce6da454
#
_cell.length_a   1.000
_cell.length_b   1.000
_cell.length_c   1.000
_cell.angle_alpha   90.00
_cell.angle_beta   90.00
_cell.angle_gamma   90.00
#
_symmetry.space_group_name_H-M   'P 1'
#
loop_
_entity.id
_entity.type
_entity.pdbx_description
1 polymer ?
#
loop_
_entity_poly.entity_id
_entity_poly.type
_entity_poly.pdbx_seq_one_letter_code
_entity_poly.pdbx_strand_id
1 'polypeptide(L)'
;ISEQFPFSYDRKNVYYAGKKVDGVTSAGLKVIRRPNEPINFISDNKNLYRLVEIFDENNRELKSVKAVAVKNPKVDFKTFEIFDEWPNYFHDKNNVYYENKLYQIPLKKIEEADRKSFILLNSEFSKDNKNVYYYGNKIKDLNSEEFEFEGNNFIKDLDIVYFLKNKDKAYALKTEIGKETYETVPLNVDTKSFKYSDSDTYTNGLTTAES
;
A
#
# COMPACT_ATOMS: atom_id res chain seq x y z
N ILE A 1 -14.97 -17.63 -18.64
CA ILE A 1 -15.26 -17.63 -17.19
C ILE A 1 -13.94 -18.00 -16.54
N SER A 2 -13.25 -17.05 -15.94
CA SER A 2 -11.99 -17.36 -15.26
C SER A 2 -12.35 -18.15 -13.98
N GLU A 3 -11.93 -19.39 -13.92
CA GLU A 3 -12.16 -20.30 -12.79
C GLU A 3 -11.45 -19.85 -11.49
N GLN A 4 -10.69 -18.76 -11.54
CA GLN A 4 -9.80 -18.35 -10.46
C GLN A 4 -10.47 -17.73 -9.23
N PHE A 5 -11.71 -17.19 -9.33
CA PHE A 5 -12.36 -16.53 -8.18
C PHE A 5 -13.88 -16.66 -8.26
N PRO A 6 -14.46 -17.80 -7.88
CA PRO A 6 -15.89 -18.08 -7.99
C PRO A 6 -16.67 -17.30 -6.93
N PHE A 7 -16.99 -16.04 -7.26
CA PHE A 7 -17.83 -15.18 -6.46
C PHE A 7 -19.20 -15.05 -7.11
N SER A 8 -20.25 -15.32 -6.37
CA SER A 8 -21.64 -15.24 -6.84
C SER A 8 -22.56 -14.70 -5.75
N TYR A 9 -23.74 -14.25 -6.12
CA TYR A 9 -24.76 -13.80 -5.19
C TYR A 9 -26.16 -14.01 -5.74
N ASP A 10 -27.09 -14.20 -4.85
CA ASP A 10 -28.52 -14.17 -5.12
C ASP A 10 -29.18 -12.92 -4.47
N ARG A 11 -30.49 -12.87 -4.37
CA ARG A 11 -31.22 -11.73 -3.78
C ARG A 11 -30.91 -11.48 -2.29
N LYS A 12 -30.38 -12.45 -1.57
CA LYS A 12 -30.18 -12.39 -0.11
C LYS A 12 -28.76 -12.73 0.33
N ASN A 13 -28.10 -13.61 -0.38
CA ASN A 13 -26.86 -14.23 0.05
C ASN A 13 -25.71 -13.95 -0.91
N VAL A 14 -24.52 -14.01 -0.37
CA VAL A 14 -23.25 -13.93 -1.09
C VAL A 14 -22.55 -15.26 -0.97
N TYR A 15 -21.91 -15.73 -2.03
CA TYR A 15 -21.18 -17.00 -2.09
C TYR A 15 -19.77 -16.78 -2.61
N TYR A 16 -18.82 -17.48 -2.05
CA TYR A 16 -17.43 -17.54 -2.48
C TYR A 16 -16.99 -19.01 -2.55
N ALA A 17 -16.43 -19.43 -3.69
CA ALA A 17 -16.06 -20.83 -3.94
C ALA A 17 -17.20 -21.84 -3.60
N GLY A 18 -18.45 -21.49 -3.93
CA GLY A 18 -19.63 -22.29 -3.64
C GLY A 18 -20.06 -22.33 -2.17
N LYS A 19 -19.33 -21.69 -1.26
CA LYS A 19 -19.71 -21.56 0.17
C LYS A 19 -20.43 -20.24 0.40
N LYS A 20 -21.50 -20.27 1.20
CA LYS A 20 -22.15 -19.04 1.64
C LYS A 20 -21.21 -18.23 2.50
N VAL A 21 -21.14 -16.91 2.25
CA VAL A 21 -20.37 -15.96 3.05
C VAL A 21 -21.23 -15.47 4.21
N ASP A 22 -20.83 -15.79 5.42
CA ASP A 22 -21.54 -15.33 6.62
C ASP A 22 -21.15 -13.87 6.94
N GLY A 23 -22.13 -13.13 7.47
CA GLY A 23 -21.91 -11.76 7.98
C GLY A 23 -22.11 -10.64 6.95
N VAL A 24 -22.53 -10.95 5.71
CA VAL A 24 -22.83 -9.96 4.68
C VAL A 24 -24.10 -10.34 3.90
N THR A 25 -24.78 -9.34 3.37
CA THR A 25 -25.93 -9.51 2.47
C THR A 25 -25.59 -9.05 1.06
N SER A 26 -26.34 -9.52 0.07
CA SER A 26 -26.15 -9.09 -1.32
C SER A 26 -26.67 -7.66 -1.61
N ALA A 27 -27.42 -7.06 -0.71
CA ALA A 27 -27.98 -5.74 -0.89
C ALA A 27 -26.88 -4.66 -0.92
N GLY A 28 -26.70 -4.01 -2.06
CA GLY A 28 -25.67 -3.00 -2.26
C GLY A 28 -24.24 -3.54 -2.31
N LEU A 29 -24.11 -4.84 -2.59
CA LEU A 29 -22.80 -5.50 -2.66
C LEU A 29 -21.92 -4.87 -3.74
N LYS A 30 -20.69 -4.51 -3.33
CA LYS A 30 -19.59 -4.11 -4.21
C LYS A 30 -18.38 -4.99 -3.92
N VAL A 31 -17.79 -5.55 -4.97
CA VAL A 31 -16.52 -6.29 -4.89
C VAL A 31 -15.38 -5.37 -5.30
N ILE A 32 -14.35 -5.31 -4.46
CA ILE A 32 -13.19 -4.42 -4.64
C ILE A 32 -11.98 -5.29 -4.85
N ARG A 33 -11.51 -5.33 -6.10
CA ARG A 33 -10.34 -6.08 -6.54
C ARG A 33 -9.80 -5.52 -7.85
N ARG A 34 -8.55 -5.79 -8.15
CA ARG A 34 -8.01 -5.59 -9.49
C ARG A 34 -8.44 -6.74 -10.42
N PRO A 35 -8.48 -6.51 -11.73
CA PRO A 35 -8.73 -7.60 -12.68
C PRO A 35 -7.77 -8.76 -12.48
N ASN A 36 -8.30 -9.99 -12.46
CA ASN A 36 -7.54 -11.24 -12.29
C ASN A 36 -6.78 -11.39 -10.97
N GLU A 37 -7.07 -10.59 -9.96
CA GLU A 37 -6.50 -10.72 -8.62
C GLU A 37 -7.53 -11.20 -7.59
N PRO A 38 -7.06 -11.70 -6.43
CA PRO A 38 -7.91 -12.04 -5.30
C PRO A 38 -8.75 -10.85 -4.84
N ILE A 39 -9.89 -11.12 -4.23
CA ILE A 39 -10.75 -10.10 -3.66
C ILE A 39 -10.03 -9.44 -2.47
N ASN A 40 -9.81 -8.13 -2.55
CA ASN A 40 -9.26 -7.36 -1.44
C ASN A 40 -10.32 -7.09 -0.39
N PHE A 41 -11.48 -6.59 -0.84
CA PHE A 41 -12.60 -6.24 0.01
C PHE A 41 -13.93 -6.48 -0.68
N ILE A 42 -14.97 -6.60 0.12
CA ILE A 42 -16.36 -6.45 -0.30
C ILE A 42 -17.04 -5.40 0.57
N SER A 43 -18.05 -4.73 0.06
CA SER A 43 -18.90 -3.80 0.85
C SER A 43 -20.36 -4.02 0.58
N ASP A 44 -21.22 -3.65 1.55
CA ASP A 44 -22.68 -3.70 1.47
C ASP A 44 -23.35 -2.32 1.62
N ASN A 45 -22.67 -1.24 1.27
CA ASN A 45 -23.04 0.17 1.49
C ASN A 45 -23.05 0.62 2.97
N LYS A 46 -22.79 -0.25 3.93
CA LYS A 46 -22.75 0.07 5.36
C LYS A 46 -21.36 -0.15 5.94
N ASN A 47 -20.73 -1.20 5.48
CA ASN A 47 -19.42 -1.63 6.00
C ASN A 47 -18.52 -2.10 4.87
N LEU A 48 -17.25 -2.04 5.13
CA LEU A 48 -16.20 -2.69 4.35
C LEU A 48 -15.82 -3.99 5.06
N TYR A 49 -15.72 -5.08 4.32
CA TYR A 49 -15.39 -6.41 4.86
C TYR A 49 -14.19 -7.01 4.16
N ARG A 50 -13.45 -7.84 4.91
CA ARG A 50 -12.54 -8.85 4.39
C ARG A 50 -13.22 -10.20 4.38
N LEU A 51 -12.90 -11.00 3.38
CA LEU A 51 -13.22 -12.41 3.39
C LEU A 51 -12.15 -13.17 4.18
N VAL A 52 -12.59 -13.96 5.14
CA VAL A 52 -11.76 -14.88 5.91
C VAL A 52 -12.16 -16.29 5.52
N GLU A 53 -11.25 -16.98 4.89
CA GLU A 53 -11.39 -18.38 4.50
C GLU A 53 -11.00 -19.28 5.67
N ILE A 54 -11.82 -20.26 5.96
CA ILE A 54 -11.60 -21.23 7.03
C ILE A 54 -11.50 -22.60 6.35
N PHE A 55 -10.34 -23.22 6.48
CA PHE A 55 -10.03 -24.52 5.91
C PHE A 55 -10.20 -25.64 6.94
N ASP A 56 -10.49 -26.82 6.46
CA ASP A 56 -10.42 -28.04 7.26
C ASP A 56 -8.96 -28.38 7.56
N GLU A 57 -8.66 -28.70 8.81
CA GLU A 57 -7.30 -28.95 9.28
C GLU A 57 -6.68 -30.24 8.69
N ASN A 58 -7.52 -31.21 8.34
CA ASN A 58 -7.06 -32.53 7.90
C ASN A 58 -6.80 -32.61 6.39
N ASN A 59 -7.67 -31.99 5.57
CA ASN A 59 -7.62 -32.13 4.12
C ASN A 59 -7.39 -30.81 3.37
N ARG A 60 -7.31 -29.67 4.10
CA ARG A 60 -7.15 -28.33 3.55
C ARG A 60 -8.27 -27.87 2.60
N GLU A 61 -9.43 -28.52 2.66
CA GLU A 61 -10.58 -28.07 1.89
C GLU A 61 -11.21 -26.81 2.53
N LEU A 62 -11.75 -25.92 1.69
CA LEU A 62 -12.45 -24.74 2.15
C LEU A 62 -13.74 -25.15 2.88
N LYS A 63 -13.76 -24.98 4.19
CA LYS A 63 -14.87 -25.34 5.07
C LYS A 63 -15.94 -24.24 5.09
N SER A 64 -15.56 -23.02 5.32
CA SER A 64 -16.48 -21.87 5.38
C SER A 64 -15.76 -20.55 5.06
N VAL A 65 -16.56 -19.51 4.74
CA VAL A 65 -16.07 -18.16 4.49
C VAL A 65 -16.87 -17.18 5.32
N LYS A 66 -16.20 -16.26 5.98
CA LYS A 66 -16.83 -15.18 6.78
C LYS A 66 -16.45 -13.82 6.25
N ALA A 67 -17.41 -12.89 6.23
CA ALA A 67 -17.16 -11.47 6.04
C ALA A 67 -16.87 -10.83 7.40
N VAL A 68 -15.65 -10.35 7.59
CA VAL A 68 -15.23 -9.67 8.81
C VAL A 68 -15.13 -8.19 8.54
N ALA A 69 -15.89 -7.39 9.28
CA ALA A 69 -15.91 -5.94 9.11
C ALA A 69 -14.53 -5.33 9.40
N VAL A 70 -14.06 -4.49 8.50
CA VAL A 70 -12.82 -3.72 8.67
C VAL A 70 -13.09 -2.59 9.65
N LYS A 71 -12.38 -2.61 10.77
CA LYS A 71 -12.43 -1.54 11.78
C LYS A 71 -11.54 -0.39 11.30
N ASN A 72 -12.15 0.76 11.00
CA ASN A 72 -11.44 1.96 10.47
C ASN A 72 -10.68 1.73 9.14
N PRO A 73 -10.53 2.74 8.32
CA PRO A 73 -11.06 4.10 8.42
C PRO A 73 -12.51 4.21 7.92
N LYS A 74 -13.16 5.34 8.22
CA LYS A 74 -14.46 5.67 7.61
C LYS A 74 -14.25 5.91 6.12
N VAL A 75 -14.78 5.02 5.28
CA VAL A 75 -14.70 5.11 3.82
C VAL A 75 -16.07 5.46 3.23
N ASP A 76 -16.08 6.11 2.08
CA ASP A 76 -17.28 6.20 1.24
C ASP A 76 -17.39 4.92 0.41
N PHE A 77 -18.18 3.96 0.87
CA PHE A 77 -18.32 2.64 0.25
C PHE A 77 -18.73 2.67 -1.22
N LYS A 78 -19.49 3.68 -1.63
CA LYS A 78 -19.95 3.80 -3.01
C LYS A 78 -18.81 4.06 -3.98
N THR A 79 -17.82 4.82 -3.54
CA THR A 79 -16.70 5.28 -4.36
C THR A 79 -15.35 4.67 -3.95
N PHE A 80 -15.35 3.76 -2.97
CA PHE A 80 -14.11 3.10 -2.52
C PHE A 80 -13.61 2.10 -3.55
N GLU A 81 -12.39 2.32 -4.02
CA GLU A 81 -11.74 1.55 -5.09
C GLU A 81 -10.24 1.35 -4.78
N ILE A 82 -9.63 0.40 -5.47
CA ILE A 82 -8.19 0.16 -5.46
C ILE A 82 -7.55 0.95 -6.61
N PHE A 83 -6.34 1.45 -6.41
CA PHE A 83 -5.53 1.99 -7.50
C PHE A 83 -5.04 0.88 -8.43
N ASP A 84 -5.02 1.15 -9.73
CA ASP A 84 -4.63 0.14 -10.73
C ASP A 84 -3.13 -0.18 -10.69
N GLU A 85 -2.29 0.78 -10.33
CA GLU A 85 -0.84 0.66 -10.36
C GLU A 85 -0.29 -0.23 -9.24
N TRP A 86 -0.76 -0.01 -7.99
CA TRP A 86 -0.22 -0.69 -6.81
C TRP A 86 -1.31 -1.22 -5.88
N PRO A 87 -1.28 -2.53 -5.52
CA PRO A 87 -2.36 -3.21 -4.78
C PRO A 87 -2.53 -2.76 -3.34
N ASN A 88 -1.59 -1.97 -2.82
CA ASN A 88 -1.60 -1.52 -1.43
C ASN A 88 -2.30 -0.16 -1.22
N TYR A 89 -2.68 0.50 -2.31
CA TYR A 89 -3.31 1.82 -2.26
C TYR A 89 -4.77 1.76 -2.70
N PHE A 90 -5.60 2.47 -1.95
CA PHE A 90 -7.04 2.56 -2.18
C PHE A 90 -7.48 4.02 -2.09
N HIS A 91 -8.62 4.32 -2.66
CA HIS A 91 -9.22 5.64 -2.55
C HIS A 91 -10.73 5.57 -2.49
N ASP A 92 -11.34 6.63 -1.98
CA ASP A 92 -12.72 6.99 -2.27
C ASP A 92 -12.75 8.37 -2.97
N LYS A 93 -13.91 8.97 -3.12
CA LYS A 93 -14.03 10.28 -3.78
C LYS A 93 -13.25 11.41 -3.11
N ASN A 94 -12.95 11.29 -1.81
CA ASN A 94 -12.36 12.35 -1.01
C ASN A 94 -10.99 12.02 -0.42
N ASN A 95 -10.69 10.74 -0.20
CA ASN A 95 -9.56 10.31 0.60
C ASN A 95 -8.74 9.24 -0.11
N VAL A 96 -7.49 9.11 0.32
CA VAL A 96 -6.59 8.03 -0.06
C VAL A 96 -6.29 7.18 1.17
N TYR A 97 -6.10 5.88 0.94
CA TYR A 97 -5.82 4.90 1.98
C TYR A 97 -4.67 4.01 1.58
N TYR A 98 -3.97 3.50 2.58
CA TYR A 98 -2.87 2.56 2.42
C TYR A 98 -3.09 1.33 3.31
N GLU A 99 -2.69 0.16 2.79
CA GLU A 99 -2.63 -1.08 3.52
C GLU A 99 -1.50 -1.95 2.97
N ASN A 100 -0.83 -2.69 3.83
CA ASN A 100 0.10 -3.72 3.36
C ASN A 100 -0.06 -4.99 4.20
N LYS A 101 -0.70 -6.00 3.60
CA LYS A 101 -0.97 -7.28 4.28
C LYS A 101 0.31 -8.07 4.56
N LEU A 102 1.30 -8.01 3.66
CA LEU A 102 2.57 -8.72 3.80
C LEU A 102 3.31 -8.27 5.06
N TYR A 103 3.30 -6.97 5.31
CA TYR A 103 3.95 -6.37 6.47
C TYR A 103 2.98 -6.07 7.63
N GLN A 104 1.76 -6.61 7.56
CA GLN A 104 0.72 -6.45 8.59
C GLN A 104 0.33 -5.00 8.88
N ILE A 105 0.54 -4.08 7.93
CA ILE A 105 0.08 -2.70 8.03
C ILE A 105 -1.42 -2.67 7.72
N PRO A 106 -2.27 -2.31 8.69
CA PRO A 106 -3.72 -2.30 8.49
C PRO A 106 -4.17 -1.18 7.54
N LEU A 107 -5.35 -1.34 6.95
CA LEU A 107 -5.95 -0.27 6.15
C LEU A 107 -6.09 1.00 6.99
N LYS A 108 -5.42 2.05 6.57
CA LYS A 108 -5.44 3.37 7.20
C LYS A 108 -5.65 4.48 6.17
N LYS A 109 -6.27 5.56 6.58
CA LYS A 109 -6.31 6.78 5.78
C LYS A 109 -4.92 7.42 5.75
N ILE A 110 -4.50 7.89 4.58
CA ILE A 110 -3.31 8.73 4.45
C ILE A 110 -3.72 10.16 4.83
N GLU A 111 -3.28 10.59 6.00
CA GLU A 111 -3.63 11.91 6.50
C GLU A 111 -3.01 13.02 5.64
N GLU A 112 -3.74 14.12 5.49
CA GLU A 112 -3.38 15.29 4.68
C GLU A 112 -3.21 15.02 3.17
N ALA A 113 -3.47 13.82 2.67
CA ALA A 113 -3.37 13.53 1.25
C ALA A 113 -4.48 14.21 0.44
N ASP A 114 -4.09 14.95 -0.59
CA ASP A 114 -5.02 15.48 -1.57
C ASP A 114 -5.32 14.42 -2.65
N ARG A 115 -6.52 13.83 -2.57
CA ARG A 115 -6.95 12.76 -3.51
C ARG A 115 -6.83 13.15 -4.99
N LYS A 116 -7.01 14.43 -5.32
CA LYS A 116 -7.05 14.90 -6.72
C LYS A 116 -5.68 14.92 -7.38
N SER A 117 -4.65 15.21 -6.59
CA SER A 117 -3.27 15.31 -7.07
C SER A 117 -2.41 14.12 -6.64
N PHE A 118 -2.99 13.15 -5.95
CA PHE A 118 -2.27 11.99 -5.42
C PHE A 118 -1.81 11.07 -6.55
N ILE A 119 -0.52 10.78 -6.57
CA ILE A 119 0.12 9.85 -7.50
C ILE A 119 0.98 8.83 -6.76
N LEU A 120 1.08 7.64 -7.32
CA LEU A 120 1.90 6.56 -6.83
C LEU A 120 3.25 6.60 -7.55
N LEU A 121 4.33 6.50 -6.81
CA LEU A 121 5.69 6.45 -7.36
C LEU A 121 6.18 5.00 -7.45
N ASN A 122 5.92 4.23 -6.39
CA ASN A 122 6.14 2.79 -6.33
C ASN A 122 5.29 2.18 -5.20
N SER A 123 5.58 0.93 -4.78
CA SER A 123 4.83 0.24 -3.72
C SER A 123 4.93 0.90 -2.35
N GLU A 124 6.01 1.65 -2.09
CA GLU A 124 6.31 2.27 -0.81
C GLU A 124 6.06 3.78 -0.81
N PHE A 125 6.40 4.46 -1.92
CA PHE A 125 6.35 5.92 -2.02
C PHE A 125 5.18 6.41 -2.87
N SER A 126 4.60 7.50 -2.39
CA SER A 126 3.56 8.26 -3.09
C SER A 126 3.70 9.75 -2.79
N LYS A 127 3.06 10.59 -3.59
CA LYS A 127 3.03 12.03 -3.35
C LYS A 127 1.73 12.65 -3.82
N ASP A 128 1.43 13.83 -3.32
CA ASP A 128 0.43 14.74 -3.86
C ASP A 128 1.08 16.07 -4.28
N ASN A 129 0.32 17.12 -4.48
CA ASN A 129 0.84 18.44 -4.85
C ASN A 129 1.63 19.16 -3.74
N LYS A 130 1.67 18.63 -2.50
CA LYS A 130 2.33 19.24 -1.35
C LYS A 130 3.28 18.32 -0.62
N ASN A 131 2.91 17.06 -0.48
CA ASN A 131 3.53 16.14 0.45
C ASN A 131 4.08 14.90 -0.27
N VAL A 132 5.11 14.32 0.32
CA VAL A 132 5.66 13.00 -0.03
C VAL A 132 5.36 12.03 1.11
N TYR A 133 5.00 10.80 0.77
CA TYR A 133 4.61 9.77 1.72
C TYR A 133 5.44 8.49 1.54
N TYR A 134 5.78 7.87 2.66
CA TYR A 134 6.39 6.55 2.75
C TYR A 134 5.45 5.62 3.53
N TYR A 135 5.02 4.51 2.92
CA TYR A 135 3.97 3.61 3.46
C TYR A 135 2.74 4.37 3.98
N GLY A 136 2.31 5.41 3.24
CA GLY A 136 1.20 6.26 3.61
C GLY A 136 1.43 7.18 4.80
N ASN A 137 2.66 7.30 5.31
CA ASN A 137 3.05 8.29 6.31
C ASN A 137 3.77 9.45 5.64
N LYS A 138 3.38 10.68 5.96
CA LYS A 138 4.03 11.88 5.44
C LYS A 138 5.48 11.96 5.87
N ILE A 139 6.38 12.13 4.92
CA ILE A 139 7.78 12.42 5.19
C ILE A 139 7.91 13.92 5.50
N LYS A 140 8.45 14.22 6.67
CA LYS A 140 8.68 15.60 7.07
C LYS A 140 9.76 16.24 6.19
N ASP A 141 9.64 17.55 5.98
CA ASP A 141 10.66 18.37 5.33
C ASP A 141 10.93 18.08 3.84
N LEU A 142 10.12 17.23 3.20
CA LEU A 142 10.15 17.02 1.75
C LEU A 142 9.02 17.78 1.06
N ASN A 143 9.40 18.57 0.04
CA ASN A 143 8.46 19.24 -0.85
C ASN A 143 8.18 18.36 -2.08
N SER A 144 6.93 18.10 -2.35
CA SER A 144 6.49 17.25 -3.44
C SER A 144 6.88 17.76 -4.83
N GLU A 145 6.88 19.07 -5.06
CA GLU A 145 7.19 19.66 -6.36
C GLU A 145 8.63 19.40 -6.80
N GLU A 146 9.53 19.34 -5.82
CA GLU A 146 10.97 19.23 -6.03
C GLU A 146 11.52 17.84 -5.66
N PHE A 147 10.63 16.89 -5.39
CA PHE A 147 10.99 15.54 -4.95
C PHE A 147 11.33 14.64 -6.11
N GLU A 148 12.48 14.00 -6.04
CA GLU A 148 12.94 12.94 -6.92
C GLU A 148 13.37 11.72 -6.12
N PHE A 149 12.97 10.55 -6.58
CA PHE A 149 13.42 9.26 -6.05
C PHE A 149 14.60 8.79 -6.91
N GLU A 150 15.78 8.67 -6.31
CA GLU A 150 17.01 8.32 -7.03
C GLU A 150 17.29 6.80 -7.03
N GLY A 151 16.84 6.08 -6.03
CA GLY A 151 17.06 4.64 -5.92
C GLY A 151 17.10 4.15 -4.49
N ASN A 152 17.46 2.89 -4.34
CA ASN A 152 17.61 2.26 -3.03
C ASN A 152 18.74 1.24 -3.02
N ASN A 153 19.24 0.91 -1.83
CA ASN A 153 20.22 -0.15 -1.62
C ASN A 153 19.92 -0.90 -0.32
N PHE A 154 20.16 -2.21 -0.33
CA PHE A 154 20.14 -3.03 0.88
C PHE A 154 21.48 -2.92 1.59
N ILE A 155 21.46 -2.60 2.89
CA ILE A 155 22.69 -2.45 3.69
C ILE A 155 23.05 -3.79 4.33
N LYS A 156 22.10 -4.39 5.04
CA LYS A 156 22.29 -5.65 5.77
C LYS A 156 20.92 -6.25 6.09
N ASP A 157 20.78 -7.56 5.88
CA ASP A 157 19.56 -8.29 6.19
C ASP A 157 18.30 -7.64 5.58
N LEU A 158 17.46 -7.03 6.42
CA LEU A 158 16.26 -6.32 6.02
C LEU A 158 16.43 -4.79 5.98
N ASP A 159 17.62 -4.29 6.28
CA ASP A 159 17.91 -2.85 6.27
C ASP A 159 18.02 -2.34 4.84
N ILE A 160 17.28 -1.30 4.53
CA ILE A 160 17.25 -0.66 3.22
C ILE A 160 17.46 0.85 3.36
N VAL A 161 18.16 1.43 2.42
CA VAL A 161 18.34 2.88 2.28
C VAL A 161 17.76 3.34 0.96
N TYR A 162 16.86 4.31 1.01
CA TYR A 162 16.37 5.01 -0.17
C TYR A 162 17.11 6.34 -0.31
N PHE A 163 17.54 6.65 -1.53
CA PHE A 163 18.18 7.92 -1.86
C PHE A 163 17.17 8.86 -2.47
N LEU A 164 17.01 10.02 -1.85
CA LEU A 164 15.97 10.99 -2.16
C LEU A 164 16.60 12.35 -2.43
N LYS A 165 16.09 13.07 -3.42
CA LYS A 165 16.40 14.47 -3.64
C LYS A 165 15.20 15.35 -3.38
N ASN A 166 15.46 16.56 -2.92
CA ASN A 166 14.47 17.60 -2.79
C ASN A 166 15.15 18.94 -3.05
N LYS A 167 15.09 19.42 -4.30
CA LYS A 167 15.75 20.61 -4.80
C LYS A 167 17.27 20.58 -4.64
N ASP A 168 17.80 21.36 -3.71
CA ASP A 168 19.23 21.53 -3.41
C ASP A 168 19.71 20.66 -2.26
N LYS A 169 18.89 19.72 -1.81
CA LYS A 169 19.18 18.79 -0.72
C LYS A 169 18.99 17.35 -1.15
N ALA A 170 19.87 16.48 -0.67
CA ALA A 170 19.73 15.04 -0.79
C ALA A 170 19.61 14.41 0.59
N TYR A 171 18.90 13.28 0.66
CA TYR A 171 18.64 12.56 1.89
C TYR A 171 18.82 11.05 1.68
N ALA A 172 19.29 10.39 2.74
CA ALA A 172 19.15 8.96 2.89
C ALA A 172 17.98 8.68 3.83
N LEU A 173 16.95 7.95 3.37
CA LEU A 173 15.91 7.43 4.23
C LEU A 173 16.29 5.99 4.59
N LYS A 174 16.64 5.77 5.85
CA LYS A 174 17.05 4.46 6.39
C LYS A 174 15.87 3.81 7.10
N THR A 175 15.64 2.55 6.81
CA THR A 175 14.54 1.76 7.40
C THR A 175 14.80 0.27 7.26
N GLU A 176 14.01 -0.56 7.93
CA GLU A 176 13.85 -1.98 7.62
C GLU A 176 12.70 -2.17 6.64
N ILE A 177 12.82 -3.14 5.75
CA ILE A 177 11.73 -3.49 4.82
C ILE A 177 10.45 -3.80 5.60
N GLY A 178 9.36 -3.16 5.16
CA GLY A 178 8.03 -3.34 5.76
C GLY A 178 7.79 -2.60 7.05
N LYS A 179 8.74 -1.81 7.53
CA LYS A 179 8.53 -0.91 8.66
C LYS A 179 8.02 0.44 8.20
N GLU A 180 7.07 0.99 8.94
CA GLU A 180 6.57 2.36 8.73
C GLU A 180 7.48 3.41 9.37
N THR A 181 8.40 2.98 10.23
CA THR A 181 9.38 3.84 10.90
C THR A 181 10.63 3.99 10.04
N TYR A 182 11.16 5.18 9.96
CA TYR A 182 12.34 5.52 9.18
C TYR A 182 13.12 6.64 9.85
N GLU A 183 14.39 6.76 9.47
CA GLU A 183 15.27 7.88 9.78
C GLU A 183 15.65 8.59 8.47
N THR A 184 15.52 9.90 8.41
CA THR A 184 16.02 10.72 7.30
C THR A 184 17.33 11.39 7.70
N VAL A 185 18.39 11.11 6.94
CA VAL A 185 19.72 11.67 7.17
C VAL A 185 20.08 12.56 5.99
N PRO A 186 20.32 13.87 6.20
CA PRO A 186 20.83 14.76 5.15
C PRO A 186 22.16 14.27 4.62
N LEU A 187 22.34 14.31 3.29
CA LEU A 187 23.59 14.00 2.63
C LEU A 187 24.31 15.29 2.24
N ASN A 188 25.61 15.36 2.52
CA ASN A 188 26.45 16.48 2.10
C ASN A 188 27.03 16.20 0.71
N VAL A 189 26.21 16.38 -0.32
CA VAL A 189 26.55 16.09 -1.71
C VAL A 189 26.14 17.25 -2.63
N ASP A 190 26.80 17.36 -3.79
CA ASP A 190 26.31 18.23 -4.85
C ASP A 190 25.09 17.59 -5.52
N THR A 191 23.92 18.11 -5.24
CA THR A 191 22.63 17.56 -5.70
C THR A 191 22.48 17.63 -7.22
N LYS A 192 23.17 18.51 -7.92
CA LYS A 192 23.10 18.61 -9.38
C LYS A 192 23.79 17.43 -10.08
N SER A 193 24.83 16.90 -9.46
CA SER A 193 25.59 15.75 -9.97
C SER A 193 25.26 14.45 -9.27
N PHE A 194 24.58 14.52 -8.11
CA PHE A 194 24.22 13.33 -7.34
C PHE A 194 23.26 12.44 -8.13
N LYS A 195 23.70 11.21 -8.37
CA LYS A 195 22.89 10.12 -8.93
C LYS A 195 23.23 8.85 -8.19
N TYR A 196 22.22 8.09 -7.87
CA TYR A 196 22.43 6.71 -7.43
C TYR A 196 22.82 5.88 -8.67
N SER A 197 23.94 5.17 -8.61
CA SER A 197 24.29 4.19 -9.62
C SER A 197 24.17 2.81 -8.99
N ASP A 198 23.32 1.98 -9.58
CA ASP A 198 23.19 0.57 -9.24
C ASP A 198 24.40 -0.19 -9.82
N SER A 199 25.57 0.02 -9.21
CA SER A 199 26.73 -0.83 -9.51
C SER A 199 26.71 -1.97 -8.49
N ASP A 200 26.75 -3.21 -8.97
CA ASP A 200 26.77 -4.49 -8.22
C ASP A 200 27.87 -4.63 -7.15
N THR A 201 28.39 -3.54 -6.65
CA THR A 201 29.37 -3.52 -5.57
C THR A 201 28.68 -3.14 -4.26
N TYR A 202 28.48 -4.15 -3.44
CA TYR A 202 28.27 -4.04 -1.98
C TYR A 202 29.48 -3.32 -1.32
N THR A 203 29.75 -2.10 -1.66
CA THR A 203 30.77 -1.29 -1.03
C THR A 203 30.12 -0.04 -0.45
N ASN A 204 29.93 -0.11 0.86
CA ASN A 204 29.94 1.01 1.82
C ASN A 204 29.97 2.43 1.22
N GLY A 205 28.94 2.83 0.49
CA GLY A 205 28.80 4.21 0.02
C GLY A 205 28.56 5.25 1.14
N LEU A 206 28.60 4.82 2.41
CA LEU A 206 28.48 5.70 3.56
C LEU A 206 29.85 6.10 4.17
N THR A 207 30.98 5.61 3.64
CA THR A 207 32.30 5.85 4.21
C THR A 207 33.16 6.86 3.47
N THR A 208 32.66 7.51 2.41
CA THR A 208 33.45 8.52 1.67
C THR A 208 33.01 9.97 1.92
N ALA A 209 32.30 10.25 3.00
CA ALA A 209 32.00 11.63 3.42
C ALA A 209 32.92 12.12 4.55
N GLU A 210 34.07 11.41 4.80
CA GLU A 210 35.12 11.87 5.71
C GLU A 210 36.41 11.98 4.94
N SER A 211 36.67 13.12 4.34
CA SER A 211 37.96 13.76 4.17
C SER A 211 37.82 15.15 3.60
#